data_e677fdf0b16556079900bde0b397146b
#
_entry.id   e677fdf0b16556079900bde0b397146b
#
_cell.length_a   1.000
_cell.length_b   1.000
_cell.length_c   1.000
_cell.angle_alpha   90.00
_cell.angle_beta   90.00
_cell.angle_gamma   90.00
#
_symmetry.space_group_name_H-M   'P 1'
#
loop_
_entity.id
_entity.type
_entity.pdbx_description
1 polymer ?
#
loop_
_entity_poly.entity_id
_entity_poly.type
_entity_poly.pdbx_seq_one_letter_code
_entity_poly.pdbx_strand_id
1 'polypeptide(L)'
;MRARTAWTAAQGEPAVTLLLRHGQTPMSVQKRYAGRSDVPLTDAGVAQAAAAAKRLASAGIDAIVASPLKRTVQTAEQVAGVTGLPVVTEDGFRETDFGDWEGLTFAEVRERWPSEMTAWLADPQVAPPGGESFAEVSERVTAALHRVLAGRTGQRILIVSHVTPIKTLVAAALLAPSAALYRMHLDVAALCEIDWYADGPAVLRSFNDTAHLSN
;
A
#
# COMPACT_ATOMS: atom_id res chain seq x y z
N MET A 1 -8.00 25.62 1.66
CA MET A 1 -6.56 25.67 2.02
C MET A 1 -5.76 25.84 0.74
N ARG A 2 -4.94 26.89 0.58
CA ARG A 2 -4.15 27.09 -0.65
C ARG A 2 -3.05 26.04 -0.68
N ALA A 3 -3.01 25.22 -1.73
CA ALA A 3 -1.90 24.31 -1.97
C ALA A 3 -0.60 25.13 -2.04
N ARG A 4 0.34 24.83 -1.14
CA ARG A 4 1.70 25.41 -1.20
C ARG A 4 2.43 24.72 -2.35
N THR A 5 2.48 25.39 -3.52
CA THR A 5 3.14 24.89 -4.73
C THR A 5 4.65 25.14 -4.76
N ALA A 6 5.21 25.83 -3.76
CA ALA A 6 6.65 26.09 -3.65
C ALA A 6 7.29 25.02 -2.75
N TRP A 7 8.37 24.40 -3.24
CA TRP A 7 9.22 23.53 -2.42
C TRP A 7 9.86 24.40 -1.32
N THR A 8 9.50 24.13 -0.08
CA THR A 8 10.18 24.66 1.10
C THR A 8 10.95 23.52 1.72
N ALA A 9 12.22 23.75 2.06
CA ALA A 9 13.00 22.75 2.77
C ALA A 9 12.21 22.27 4.00
N ALA A 10 11.96 20.95 4.07
CA ALA A 10 11.29 20.35 5.20
C ALA A 10 12.08 20.59 6.47
N GLN A 11 11.40 20.90 7.56
CA GLN A 11 12.04 21.23 8.84
C GLN A 11 11.74 20.16 9.89
N GLY A 12 12.79 19.81 10.63
CA GLY A 12 12.70 18.82 11.72
C GLY A 12 12.88 17.38 11.27
N GLU A 13 12.69 16.46 12.20
CA GLU A 13 12.75 15.04 11.94
C GLU A 13 11.43 14.55 11.33
N PRO A 14 11.48 13.77 10.25
CA PRO A 14 10.26 13.18 9.69
C PRO A 14 9.78 11.97 10.50
N ALA A 15 8.49 11.66 10.42
CA ALA A 15 8.03 10.29 10.59
C ALA A 15 8.30 9.52 9.29
N VAL A 16 8.93 8.36 9.37
CA VAL A 16 9.28 7.56 8.20
C VAL A 16 8.29 6.41 8.05
N THR A 17 7.70 6.22 6.88
CA THR A 17 6.94 5.02 6.58
C THR A 17 7.71 4.11 5.64
N LEU A 18 7.86 2.85 6.03
CA LEU A 18 8.27 1.75 5.18
C LEU A 18 6.99 1.06 4.72
N LEU A 19 6.66 1.16 3.45
CA LEU A 19 5.43 0.59 2.87
C LEU A 19 5.79 -0.74 2.21
N LEU A 20 5.27 -1.85 2.74
CA LEU A 20 5.51 -3.19 2.23
C LEU A 20 4.23 -3.74 1.62
N ARG A 21 4.25 -4.05 0.33
CA ARG A 21 3.18 -4.84 -0.28
C ARG A 21 3.26 -6.28 0.23
N HIS A 22 2.13 -6.91 0.51
CA HIS A 22 2.08 -8.32 0.88
C HIS A 22 2.78 -9.22 -0.14
N GLY A 23 3.25 -10.39 0.30
CA GLY A 23 3.85 -11.42 -0.56
C GLY A 23 2.85 -12.01 -1.55
N GLN A 24 3.33 -12.88 -2.44
CA GLN A 24 2.53 -13.52 -3.47
C GLN A 24 1.33 -14.29 -2.89
N THR A 25 0.18 -14.20 -3.59
CA THR A 25 -1.04 -14.96 -3.30
C THR A 25 -1.48 -15.72 -4.56
N PRO A 26 -2.36 -16.75 -4.47
CA PRO A 26 -2.93 -17.40 -5.65
C PRO A 26 -3.58 -16.41 -6.62
N MET A 27 -4.27 -15.38 -6.09
CA MET A 27 -4.91 -14.37 -6.92
C MET A 27 -3.91 -13.47 -7.65
N SER A 28 -2.78 -13.11 -7.01
CA SER A 28 -1.73 -12.32 -7.65
C SER A 28 -1.04 -13.09 -8.79
N VAL A 29 -0.85 -14.40 -8.65
CA VAL A 29 -0.35 -15.29 -9.70
C VAL A 29 -1.30 -15.32 -10.90
N GLN A 30 -2.59 -15.44 -10.63
CA GLN A 30 -3.64 -15.50 -11.64
C GLN A 30 -4.04 -14.13 -12.21
N LYS A 31 -3.43 -13.04 -11.70
CA LYS A 31 -3.75 -11.64 -12.06
C LYS A 31 -5.25 -11.32 -11.91
N ARG A 32 -5.86 -11.80 -10.81
CA ARG A 32 -7.24 -11.55 -10.45
C ARG A 32 -7.37 -10.39 -9.47
N TYR A 33 -8.45 -9.65 -9.55
CA TYR A 33 -8.80 -8.65 -8.55
C TYR A 33 -9.01 -9.33 -7.20
N ALA A 34 -8.33 -8.85 -6.18
CA ALA A 34 -8.36 -9.39 -4.82
C ALA A 34 -8.46 -8.23 -3.81
N GLY A 35 -9.63 -7.66 -3.70
CA GLY A 35 -9.95 -6.59 -2.76
C GLY A 35 -10.22 -7.16 -1.37
N ARG A 36 -11.47 -7.55 -1.13
CA ARG A 36 -11.94 -8.07 0.16
C ARG A 36 -11.71 -9.55 0.37
N SER A 37 -11.42 -10.32 -0.68
CA SER A 37 -11.08 -11.74 -0.55
C SER A 37 -9.93 -11.96 0.42
N ASP A 38 -10.17 -12.77 1.44
CA ASP A 38 -9.19 -13.03 2.52
C ASP A 38 -8.32 -14.25 2.21
N VAL A 39 -7.61 -14.17 1.09
CA VAL A 39 -6.70 -15.24 0.62
C VAL A 39 -5.37 -15.22 1.36
N PRO A 40 -4.79 -16.41 1.66
CA PRO A 40 -3.46 -16.51 2.27
C PRO A 40 -2.34 -16.28 1.25
N LEU A 41 -1.11 -16.17 1.75
CA LEU A 41 0.10 -16.24 0.94
C LEU A 41 0.28 -17.63 0.32
N THR A 42 0.95 -17.70 -0.84
CA THR A 42 1.54 -18.94 -1.34
C THR A 42 2.85 -19.25 -0.61
N ASP A 43 3.43 -20.44 -0.80
CA ASP A 43 4.76 -20.76 -0.25
C ASP A 43 5.82 -19.77 -0.75
N ALA A 44 5.76 -19.37 -2.02
CA ALA A 44 6.61 -18.32 -2.55
C ALA A 44 6.35 -16.97 -1.88
N GLY A 45 5.09 -16.64 -1.57
CA GLY A 45 4.73 -15.44 -0.83
C GLY A 45 5.27 -15.43 0.59
N VAL A 46 5.27 -16.57 1.28
CA VAL A 46 5.89 -16.72 2.60
C VAL A 46 7.40 -16.53 2.53
N ALA A 47 8.06 -17.11 1.52
CA ALA A 47 9.50 -16.91 1.31
C ALA A 47 9.84 -15.45 1.00
N GLN A 48 9.02 -14.75 0.20
CA GLN A 48 9.16 -13.32 -0.08
C GLN A 48 9.01 -12.48 1.19
N ALA A 49 8.01 -12.78 2.02
CA ALA A 49 7.79 -12.09 3.28
C ALA A 49 8.96 -12.31 4.26
N ALA A 50 9.52 -13.51 4.31
CA ALA A 50 10.72 -13.81 5.11
C ALA A 50 11.97 -13.06 4.61
N ALA A 51 12.13 -12.92 3.28
CA ALA A 51 13.22 -12.14 2.70
C ALA A 51 13.09 -10.64 3.05
N ALA A 52 11.87 -10.09 2.97
CA ALA A 52 11.58 -8.73 3.42
C ALA A 52 11.86 -8.56 4.93
N ALA A 53 11.47 -9.52 5.76
CA ALA A 53 11.73 -9.51 7.20
C ALA A 53 13.23 -9.48 7.50
N LYS A 54 14.02 -10.31 6.81
CA LYS A 54 15.49 -10.31 6.96
C LYS A 54 16.09 -8.94 6.61
N ARG A 55 15.64 -8.30 5.53
CA ARG A 55 16.09 -6.95 5.15
C ARG A 55 15.71 -5.90 6.19
N LEU A 56 14.53 -6.03 6.79
CA LEU A 56 13.97 -5.06 7.73
C LEU A 56 14.45 -5.27 9.17
N ALA A 57 15.12 -6.36 9.50
CA ALA A 57 15.57 -6.70 10.85
C ALA A 57 16.45 -5.61 11.50
N SER A 58 17.24 -4.89 10.70
CA SER A 58 18.11 -3.80 11.16
C SER A 58 17.65 -2.40 10.72
N ALA A 59 16.41 -2.27 10.24
CA ALA A 59 15.89 -1.00 9.72
C ALA A 59 15.46 0.00 10.80
N GLY A 60 15.55 -0.35 12.09
CA GLY A 60 15.18 0.52 13.20
C GLY A 60 13.67 0.81 13.23
N ILE A 61 12.85 -0.21 12.99
CA ILE A 61 11.39 -0.08 13.00
C ILE A 61 10.90 0.08 14.44
N ASP A 62 10.03 1.06 14.68
CA ASP A 62 9.43 1.36 15.98
C ASP A 62 8.02 0.78 16.12
N ALA A 63 7.31 0.57 15.02
CA ALA A 63 5.95 0.01 15.01
C ALA A 63 5.65 -0.71 13.70
N ILE A 64 4.79 -1.75 13.80
CA ILE A 64 4.26 -2.50 12.65
C ILE A 64 2.75 -2.33 12.61
N VAL A 65 2.26 -1.79 11.49
CA VAL A 65 0.83 -1.64 11.20
C VAL A 65 0.51 -2.43 9.93
N ALA A 66 -0.57 -3.18 9.91
CA ALA A 66 -0.97 -3.97 8.75
C ALA A 66 -2.44 -3.75 8.40
N SER A 67 -2.78 -3.86 7.13
CA SER A 67 -4.15 -4.16 6.73
C SER A 67 -4.59 -5.46 7.43
N PRO A 68 -5.87 -5.60 7.87
CA PRO A 68 -6.32 -6.79 8.60
C PRO A 68 -6.47 -8.03 7.72
N LEU A 69 -6.27 -7.94 6.39
CA LEU A 69 -6.42 -9.08 5.51
C LEU A 69 -5.28 -10.10 5.72
N LYS A 70 -5.62 -11.39 5.65
CA LYS A 70 -4.73 -12.51 5.98
C LYS A 70 -3.34 -12.40 5.32
N ARG A 71 -3.29 -12.09 4.01
CA ARG A 71 -2.03 -11.95 3.26
C ARG A 71 -1.11 -10.86 3.80
N THR A 72 -1.66 -9.76 4.30
CA THR A 72 -0.89 -8.66 4.90
C THR A 72 -0.47 -8.97 6.33
N VAL A 73 -1.35 -9.58 7.12
CA VAL A 73 -1.02 -10.04 8.48
C VAL A 73 0.09 -11.08 8.44
N GLN A 74 -0.02 -12.11 7.59
CA GLN A 74 1.03 -13.11 7.42
C GLN A 74 2.37 -12.53 6.97
N THR A 75 2.35 -11.48 6.12
CA THR A 75 3.57 -10.77 5.71
C THR A 75 4.15 -9.97 6.88
N ALA A 76 3.31 -9.29 7.66
CA ALA A 76 3.72 -8.48 8.82
C ALA A 76 4.28 -9.36 9.95
N GLU A 77 3.70 -10.54 10.17
CA GLU A 77 4.13 -11.50 11.20
C GLU A 77 5.57 -11.99 10.96
N GLN A 78 6.02 -12.12 9.70
CA GLN A 78 7.43 -12.44 9.42
C GLN A 78 8.36 -11.34 9.94
N VAL A 79 7.97 -10.07 9.79
CA VAL A 79 8.76 -8.94 10.30
C VAL A 79 8.67 -8.86 11.82
N ALA A 80 7.48 -9.08 12.39
CA ALA A 80 7.27 -9.15 13.84
C ALA A 80 8.17 -10.22 14.50
N GLY A 81 8.33 -11.37 13.83
CA GLY A 81 9.19 -12.47 14.33
C GLY A 81 10.67 -12.11 14.43
N VAL A 82 11.18 -11.18 13.64
CA VAL A 82 12.60 -10.76 13.67
C VAL A 82 12.83 -9.47 14.48
N THR A 83 11.79 -8.64 14.64
CA THR A 83 11.89 -7.37 15.37
C THR A 83 11.40 -7.46 16.81
N GLY A 84 10.57 -8.45 17.14
CA GLY A 84 9.90 -8.58 18.44
C GLY A 84 8.74 -7.60 18.64
N LEU A 85 8.37 -6.83 17.62
CA LEU A 85 7.29 -5.85 17.69
C LEU A 85 5.92 -6.50 17.43
N PRO A 86 4.85 -6.06 18.11
CA PRO A 86 3.51 -6.53 17.82
C PRO A 86 2.99 -5.98 16.48
N VAL A 87 2.14 -6.76 15.80
CA VAL A 87 1.39 -6.28 14.64
C VAL A 87 0.08 -5.65 15.10
N VAL A 88 -0.14 -4.40 14.72
CA VAL A 88 -1.41 -3.68 14.93
C VAL A 88 -2.14 -3.59 13.60
N THR A 89 -3.44 -3.89 13.56
CA THR A 89 -4.23 -3.78 12.33
C THR A 89 -4.91 -2.42 12.21
N GLU A 90 -4.98 -1.90 10.97
CA GLU A 90 -5.65 -0.67 10.60
C GLU A 90 -6.52 -0.90 9.36
N ASP A 91 -7.83 -0.81 9.52
CA ASP A 91 -8.81 -1.08 8.46
C ASP A 91 -8.66 -0.14 7.26
N GLY A 92 -8.24 1.09 7.49
CA GLY A 92 -8.01 2.07 6.44
C GLY A 92 -6.94 1.67 5.43
N PHE A 93 -6.10 0.65 5.71
CA PHE A 93 -5.11 0.13 4.77
C PHE A 93 -5.56 -1.12 4.00
N ARG A 94 -6.83 -1.50 4.03
CA ARG A 94 -7.37 -2.56 3.16
C ARG A 94 -7.20 -2.21 1.69
N GLU A 95 -7.16 -3.25 0.83
CA GLU A 95 -7.21 -3.06 -0.63
C GLU A 95 -8.54 -2.44 -1.06
N THR A 96 -8.60 -1.92 -2.29
CA THR A 96 -9.84 -1.49 -2.93
C THR A 96 -10.88 -2.60 -2.89
N ASP A 97 -12.10 -2.27 -2.53
CA ASP A 97 -13.23 -3.15 -2.76
C ASP A 97 -13.56 -3.14 -4.26
N PHE A 98 -13.32 -4.26 -4.91
CA PHE A 98 -13.61 -4.39 -6.35
C PHE A 98 -15.06 -4.81 -6.65
N GLY A 99 -15.90 -5.00 -5.62
CA GLY A 99 -17.31 -5.35 -5.79
C GLY A 99 -17.51 -6.58 -6.67
N ASP A 100 -18.35 -6.45 -7.72
CA ASP A 100 -18.67 -7.55 -8.65
C ASP A 100 -17.47 -8.02 -9.49
N TRP A 101 -16.36 -7.28 -9.49
CA TRP A 101 -15.14 -7.68 -10.20
C TRP A 101 -14.22 -8.57 -9.36
N GLU A 102 -14.54 -8.77 -8.09
CA GLU A 102 -13.75 -9.59 -7.18
C GLU A 102 -13.53 -11.00 -7.75
N GLY A 103 -12.30 -11.49 -7.74
CA GLY A 103 -11.93 -12.81 -8.26
C GLY A 103 -11.82 -12.92 -9.78
N LEU A 104 -12.13 -11.88 -10.53
CA LEU A 104 -12.03 -11.87 -12.00
C LEU A 104 -10.68 -11.29 -12.44
N THR A 105 -10.25 -11.64 -13.64
CA THR A 105 -9.12 -11.02 -14.33
C THR A 105 -9.57 -9.73 -15.02
N PHE A 106 -8.60 -8.88 -15.37
CA PHE A 106 -8.87 -7.67 -16.17
C PHE A 106 -9.59 -7.98 -17.49
N ALA A 107 -9.23 -9.08 -18.15
CA ALA A 107 -9.86 -9.50 -19.42
C ALA A 107 -11.32 -9.91 -19.22
N GLU A 108 -11.61 -10.71 -18.20
CA GLU A 108 -12.97 -11.15 -17.85
C GLU A 108 -13.87 -9.97 -17.48
N VAL A 109 -13.35 -8.99 -16.73
CA VAL A 109 -14.09 -7.77 -16.40
C VAL A 109 -14.37 -6.94 -17.65
N ARG A 110 -13.37 -6.73 -18.50
CA ARG A 110 -13.53 -5.96 -19.75
C ARG A 110 -14.54 -6.59 -20.71
N GLU A 111 -14.64 -7.92 -20.72
CA GLU A 111 -15.62 -8.64 -21.52
C GLU A 111 -17.06 -8.48 -20.98
N ARG A 112 -17.22 -8.57 -19.64
CA ARG A 112 -18.54 -8.55 -19.00
C ARG A 112 -19.09 -7.14 -18.74
N TRP A 113 -18.19 -6.17 -18.45
CA TRP A 113 -18.52 -4.77 -18.09
C TRP A 113 -17.67 -3.77 -18.90
N PRO A 114 -17.74 -3.77 -20.24
CA PRO A 114 -16.88 -2.92 -21.07
C PRO A 114 -17.06 -1.42 -20.82
N SER A 115 -18.29 -0.98 -20.56
CA SER A 115 -18.62 0.44 -20.31
C SER A 115 -18.11 0.90 -18.95
N GLU A 116 -18.37 0.11 -17.92
CA GLU A 116 -17.96 0.39 -16.54
C GLU A 116 -16.43 0.37 -16.40
N MET A 117 -15.77 -0.60 -17.06
CA MET A 117 -14.31 -0.67 -17.11
C MET A 117 -13.72 0.57 -17.79
N THR A 118 -14.32 1.01 -18.89
CA THR A 118 -13.86 2.23 -19.60
C THR A 118 -14.02 3.46 -18.71
N ALA A 119 -15.17 3.61 -18.04
CA ALA A 119 -15.42 4.72 -17.13
C ALA A 119 -14.45 4.70 -15.93
N TRP A 120 -14.25 3.54 -15.30
CA TRP A 120 -13.34 3.36 -14.17
C TRP A 120 -11.88 3.69 -14.52
N LEU A 121 -11.42 3.34 -15.72
CA LEU A 121 -10.08 3.69 -16.20
C LEU A 121 -9.91 5.18 -16.52
N ALA A 122 -11.00 5.88 -16.82
CA ALA A 122 -10.98 7.28 -17.19
C ALA A 122 -11.09 8.24 -15.98
N ASP A 123 -11.79 7.81 -14.92
CA ASP A 123 -12.10 8.67 -13.79
C ASP A 123 -11.93 7.92 -12.44
N PRO A 124 -11.03 8.38 -11.55
CA PRO A 124 -10.85 7.79 -10.22
C PRO A 124 -12.04 7.96 -9.27
N GLN A 125 -13.05 8.76 -9.61
CA GLN A 125 -14.31 8.86 -8.86
C GLN A 125 -15.28 7.71 -9.19
N VAL A 126 -15.07 7.02 -10.29
CA VAL A 126 -15.92 5.89 -10.69
C VAL A 126 -15.50 4.64 -9.93
N ALA A 127 -16.48 4.00 -9.29
CA ALA A 127 -16.30 2.72 -8.60
C ALA A 127 -16.65 1.53 -9.52
N PRO A 128 -16.05 0.36 -9.32
CA PRO A 128 -16.60 -0.89 -9.83
C PRO A 128 -18.03 -1.11 -9.30
N PRO A 129 -18.90 -1.83 -10.01
CA PRO A 129 -20.24 -2.15 -9.52
C PRO A 129 -20.18 -2.81 -8.13
N GLY A 130 -20.87 -2.22 -7.16
CA GLY A 130 -20.86 -2.68 -5.76
C GLY A 130 -19.53 -2.52 -5.02
N GLY A 131 -18.56 -1.83 -5.59
CA GLY A 131 -17.24 -1.62 -5.02
C GLY A 131 -16.94 -0.19 -4.60
N GLU A 132 -15.67 0.16 -4.51
CA GLU A 132 -15.11 1.40 -3.99
C GLU A 132 -14.28 2.11 -5.07
N SER A 133 -14.47 3.42 -5.22
CA SER A 133 -13.67 4.25 -6.12
C SER A 133 -12.27 4.50 -5.56
N PHE A 134 -11.32 4.84 -6.42
CA PHE A 134 -9.97 5.22 -5.95
C PHE A 134 -9.97 6.51 -5.15
N ALA A 135 -10.95 7.38 -5.33
CA ALA A 135 -11.12 8.57 -4.50
C ALA A 135 -11.50 8.20 -3.06
N GLU A 136 -12.46 7.30 -2.86
CA GLU A 136 -12.84 6.79 -1.54
C GLU A 136 -11.67 6.05 -0.88
N VAL A 137 -10.93 5.23 -1.64
CA VAL A 137 -9.69 4.60 -1.14
C VAL A 137 -8.70 5.66 -0.67
N SER A 138 -8.50 6.73 -1.46
CA SER A 138 -7.57 7.82 -1.11
C SER A 138 -7.96 8.51 0.19
N GLU A 139 -9.23 8.79 0.40
CA GLU A 139 -9.73 9.42 1.63
C GLU A 139 -9.45 8.54 2.85
N ARG A 140 -9.85 7.25 2.84
CA ARG A 140 -9.66 6.37 3.99
C ARG A 140 -8.19 6.06 4.27
N VAL A 141 -7.37 5.88 3.22
CA VAL A 141 -5.93 5.60 3.35
C VAL A 141 -5.19 6.79 3.94
N THR A 142 -5.51 8.01 3.48
CA THR A 142 -4.93 9.25 4.01
C THR A 142 -5.34 9.47 5.46
N ALA A 143 -6.60 9.23 5.80
CA ALA A 143 -7.08 9.32 7.18
C ALA A 143 -6.38 8.29 8.08
N ALA A 144 -6.17 7.05 7.61
CA ALA A 144 -5.42 6.02 8.31
C ALA A 144 -3.96 6.43 8.53
N LEU A 145 -3.30 6.98 7.50
CA LEU A 145 -1.94 7.48 7.62
C LEU A 145 -1.84 8.56 8.72
N HIS A 146 -2.74 9.53 8.73
CA HIS A 146 -2.74 10.59 9.76
C HIS A 146 -2.89 10.01 11.17
N ARG A 147 -3.78 9.02 11.37
CA ARG A 147 -3.91 8.33 12.66
C ARG A 147 -2.62 7.63 13.08
N VAL A 148 -1.99 6.93 12.14
CA VAL A 148 -0.76 6.18 12.39
C VAL A 148 0.43 7.11 12.67
N LEU A 149 0.52 8.27 12.00
CA LEU A 149 1.62 9.20 12.19
C LEU A 149 1.45 10.16 13.39
N ALA A 150 0.27 10.23 13.98
CA ALA A 150 -0.01 11.14 15.09
C ALA A 150 0.94 10.92 16.27
N GLY A 151 1.75 11.94 16.61
CA GLY A 151 2.73 11.89 17.70
C GLY A 151 3.97 11.02 17.45
N ARG A 152 4.24 10.63 16.19
CA ARG A 152 5.32 9.71 15.84
C ARG A 152 6.48 10.36 15.07
N THR A 153 6.71 11.66 15.27
CA THR A 153 7.90 12.35 14.71
C THR A 153 9.19 11.61 15.12
N GLY A 154 10.09 11.41 14.17
CA GLY A 154 11.35 10.68 14.39
C GLY A 154 11.23 9.15 14.40
N GLN A 155 10.01 8.59 14.33
CA GLN A 155 9.78 7.14 14.32
C GLN A 155 9.75 6.58 12.89
N ARG A 156 10.12 5.30 12.79
CA ARG A 156 10.04 4.50 11.56
C ARG A 156 8.93 3.46 11.69
N ILE A 157 7.88 3.59 10.90
CA ILE A 157 6.69 2.76 10.94
C ILE A 157 6.64 1.86 9.70
N LEU A 158 6.59 0.55 9.89
CA LEU A 158 6.28 -0.38 8.82
C LEU A 158 4.76 -0.43 8.63
N ILE A 159 4.31 -0.18 7.41
CA ILE A 159 2.91 -0.36 6.99
C ILE A 159 2.86 -1.47 5.94
N VAL A 160 2.23 -2.60 6.30
CA VAL A 160 2.03 -3.73 5.37
C VAL A 160 0.65 -3.63 4.75
N SER A 161 0.61 -3.46 3.43
CA SER A 161 -0.64 -3.18 2.74
C SER A 161 -0.66 -3.78 1.32
N HIS A 162 -1.39 -3.15 0.41
CA HIS A 162 -1.73 -3.64 -0.92
C HIS A 162 -1.35 -2.63 -2.00
N VAL A 163 -1.66 -2.96 -3.26
CA VAL A 163 -1.29 -2.15 -4.42
C VAL A 163 -1.88 -0.75 -4.36
N THR A 164 -3.21 -0.66 -4.24
CA THR A 164 -3.88 0.65 -4.34
C THR A 164 -3.56 1.56 -3.15
N PRO A 165 -3.64 1.12 -1.89
CA PRO A 165 -3.26 1.95 -0.75
C PRO A 165 -1.83 2.47 -0.81
N ILE A 166 -0.86 1.61 -1.15
CA ILE A 166 0.55 2.03 -1.24
C ILE A 166 0.75 3.06 -2.34
N LYS A 167 0.22 2.81 -3.54
CA LYS A 167 0.30 3.78 -4.65
C LYS A 167 -0.39 5.11 -4.31
N THR A 168 -1.48 5.07 -3.55
CA THR A 168 -2.18 6.26 -3.06
C THR A 168 -1.30 7.10 -2.14
N LEU A 169 -0.60 6.47 -1.19
CA LEU A 169 0.36 7.17 -0.32
C LEU A 169 1.53 7.74 -1.10
N VAL A 170 2.05 7.02 -2.08
CA VAL A 170 3.12 7.51 -2.98
C VAL A 170 2.63 8.71 -3.80
N ALA A 171 1.43 8.62 -4.37
CA ALA A 171 0.84 9.74 -5.12
C ALA A 171 0.63 10.98 -4.23
N ALA A 172 0.15 10.78 -3.00
CA ALA A 172 -0.03 11.86 -2.03
C ALA A 172 1.30 12.53 -1.67
N ALA A 173 2.36 11.76 -1.42
CA ALA A 173 3.69 12.29 -1.12
C ALA A 173 4.26 13.12 -2.27
N LEU A 174 3.99 12.72 -3.51
CA LEU A 174 4.46 13.39 -4.71
C LEU A 174 3.54 14.54 -5.16
N LEU A 175 2.42 14.80 -4.48
CA LEU A 175 1.35 15.69 -4.92
C LEU A 175 0.88 15.37 -6.35
N ALA A 176 0.97 14.09 -6.72
CA ALA A 176 0.61 13.60 -8.04
C ALA A 176 -0.92 13.46 -8.17
N PRO A 177 -1.49 13.69 -9.36
CA PRO A 177 -2.92 13.46 -9.59
C PRO A 177 -3.26 11.97 -9.45
N SER A 178 -4.51 11.64 -9.12
CA SER A 178 -4.97 10.25 -8.96
C SER A 178 -4.71 9.37 -10.19
N ALA A 179 -4.66 9.95 -11.40
CA ALA A 179 -4.28 9.24 -12.63
C ALA A 179 -2.85 8.64 -12.58
N ALA A 180 -1.98 9.11 -11.67
CA ALA A 180 -0.65 8.54 -11.46
C ALA A 180 -0.71 7.08 -10.96
N LEU A 181 -1.80 6.65 -10.32
CA LEU A 181 -2.00 5.26 -9.88
C LEU A 181 -1.85 4.25 -11.02
N TYR A 182 -2.28 4.62 -12.24
CA TYR A 182 -2.17 3.77 -13.43
C TYR A 182 -0.76 3.76 -14.04
N ARG A 183 0.13 4.66 -13.61
CA ARG A 183 1.48 4.84 -14.12
C ARG A 183 2.56 4.26 -13.22
N MET A 184 2.19 3.75 -12.06
CA MET A 184 3.08 3.11 -11.10
C MET A 184 2.95 1.59 -11.20
N HIS A 185 4.08 0.88 -11.21
CA HIS A 185 4.11 -0.57 -11.03
C HIS A 185 4.59 -0.88 -9.61
N LEU A 186 3.94 -1.83 -8.94
CA LEU A 186 4.33 -2.27 -7.60
C LEU A 186 4.30 -3.79 -7.53
N ASP A 187 5.46 -4.40 -7.35
CA ASP A 187 5.63 -5.84 -7.25
C ASP A 187 5.15 -6.39 -5.89
N VAL A 188 4.90 -7.72 -5.83
CA VAL A 188 4.64 -8.40 -4.56
C VAL A 188 5.86 -8.30 -3.66
N ALA A 189 5.65 -8.13 -2.37
CA ALA A 189 6.69 -7.91 -1.36
C ALA A 189 7.66 -6.74 -1.64
N ALA A 190 7.32 -5.82 -2.55
CA ALA A 190 8.10 -4.62 -2.79
C ALA A 190 8.02 -3.63 -1.63
N LEU A 191 9.11 -2.93 -1.40
CA LEU A 191 9.25 -1.87 -0.40
C LEU A 191 9.23 -0.49 -1.06
N CYS A 192 8.57 0.46 -0.39
CA CYS A 192 8.70 1.89 -0.66
C CYS A 192 9.04 2.60 0.66
N GLU A 193 9.72 3.74 0.60
CA GLU A 193 10.04 4.54 1.78
C GLU A 193 9.66 6.00 1.54
N ILE A 194 8.92 6.58 2.50
CA ILE A 194 8.47 7.97 2.45
C ILE A 194 8.73 8.64 3.80
N ASP A 195 9.35 9.81 3.75
CA ASP A 195 9.48 10.71 4.89
C ASP A 195 8.30 11.69 4.91
N TRP A 196 7.65 11.83 6.06
CA TRP A 196 6.53 12.73 6.29
C TRP A 196 6.92 13.77 7.33
N TYR A 197 6.92 15.04 6.96
CA TYR A 197 7.30 16.14 7.84
C TYR A 197 6.07 16.82 8.43
N ALA A 198 6.16 17.21 9.69
CA ALA A 198 5.06 17.83 10.43
C ALA A 198 4.58 19.16 9.84
N ASP A 199 5.47 19.89 9.13
CA ASP A 199 5.16 21.15 8.43
C ASP A 199 4.51 20.94 7.06
N GLY A 200 4.25 19.68 6.66
CA GLY A 200 3.43 19.29 5.50
C GLY A 200 4.15 18.69 4.31
N PRO A 201 5.42 18.91 4.00
CA PRO A 201 6.15 18.23 2.92
C PRO A 201 6.27 16.73 3.16
N ALA A 202 6.40 15.97 2.05
CA ALA A 202 6.78 14.57 2.09
C ALA A 202 7.87 14.31 1.05
N VAL A 203 8.72 13.32 1.30
CA VAL A 203 9.81 12.95 0.40
C VAL A 203 9.77 11.46 0.13
N LEU A 204 9.54 11.07 -1.13
CA LEU A 204 9.67 9.68 -1.57
C LEU A 204 11.16 9.33 -1.66
N ARG A 205 11.64 8.41 -0.83
CA ARG A 205 13.03 7.94 -0.79
C ARG A 205 13.28 6.78 -1.74
N SER A 206 12.34 5.84 -1.80
CA SER A 206 12.39 4.70 -2.71
C SER A 206 11.00 4.26 -3.11
N PHE A 207 10.90 3.63 -4.29
CA PHE A 207 9.66 3.07 -4.81
C PHE A 207 9.92 1.74 -5.49
N ASN A 208 9.09 0.73 -5.20
CA ASN A 208 9.13 -0.61 -5.78
C ASN A 208 10.51 -1.30 -5.65
N ASP A 209 11.14 -1.17 -4.49
CA ASP A 209 12.41 -1.84 -4.23
C ASP A 209 12.20 -3.32 -3.89
N THR A 210 12.73 -4.19 -4.73
CA THR A 210 12.65 -5.66 -4.63
C THR A 210 14.03 -6.31 -4.49
N ALA A 211 15.09 -5.55 -4.17
CA ALA A 211 16.46 -6.06 -4.11
C ALA A 211 16.64 -7.23 -3.13
N HIS A 212 15.80 -7.32 -2.09
CA HIS A 212 15.78 -8.42 -1.14
C HIS A 212 15.18 -9.73 -1.69
N LEU A 213 14.55 -9.70 -2.86
CA LEU A 213 13.96 -10.87 -3.53
C LEU A 213 14.91 -11.49 -4.56
N SER A 214 16.00 -10.79 -4.89
CA SER A 214 17.03 -11.33 -5.80
C SER A 214 17.99 -12.22 -5.00
N ASN A 215 18.06 -13.49 -5.37
CA ASN A 215 19.08 -14.42 -4.88
C ASN A 215 20.37 -14.25 -5.69
#